data_8a890eb724e3beb3acf8be98d1df94dc
#
_entry.id   8a890eb724e3beb3acf8be98d1df94dc
#
_cell.length_a   1.000
_cell.length_b   1.000
_cell.length_c   1.000
_cell.angle_alpha   90.00
_cell.angle_beta   90.00
_cell.angle_gamma   90.00
#
_symmetry.space_group_name_H-M   'P 1'
#
loop_
_entity.id
_entity.type
_entity.pdbx_description
1 polymer ?
#
loop_
_entity_poly.entity_id
_entity_poly.type
_entity_poly.pdbx_seq_one_letter_code
_entity_poly.pdbx_strand_id
1 'polypeptide(L)'
;LRKYLHNGGALFMNDFWGAEEWDGFEAQMKRVLPGRSWNELPISHPLFHCICDLKGPMNNLQVPTKQFWNRDYDPRDPGSRQQRVFRGEGSEEMHVRAWLDDKQRPMIIAIHNSDISDGWEREGEDLDYFEKFSEKISYPLGINIIYYLMTH
;
A
#
# COMPACT_ATOMS: atom_id res chain seq x y z
N LEU A 1 18.56 9.85 -2.68
CA LEU A 1 17.13 9.88 -2.36
C LEU A 1 16.75 11.19 -1.63
N ARG A 2 17.41 11.59 -0.51
CA ARG A 2 17.07 12.80 0.27
C ARG A 2 16.91 14.05 -0.59
N LYS A 3 17.92 14.37 -1.41
CA LYS A 3 17.87 15.55 -2.31
C LYS A 3 16.69 15.48 -3.28
N TYR A 4 16.39 14.31 -3.81
CA TYR A 4 15.25 14.10 -4.70
C TYR A 4 13.91 14.41 -4.02
N LEU A 5 13.71 13.87 -2.80
CA LEU A 5 12.49 14.09 -2.02
C LEU A 5 12.30 15.57 -1.64
N HIS A 6 13.38 16.24 -1.20
CA HIS A 6 13.32 17.68 -0.87
C HIS A 6 13.09 18.59 -2.08
N ASN A 7 13.44 18.12 -3.28
CA ASN A 7 13.22 18.88 -4.53
C ASN A 7 11.85 18.58 -5.19
N GLY A 8 10.92 18.01 -4.45
CA GLY A 8 9.57 17.72 -4.97
C GLY A 8 9.36 16.30 -5.47
N GLY A 9 10.39 15.44 -5.43
CA GLY A 9 10.24 14.03 -5.75
C GLY A 9 9.41 13.29 -4.70
N ALA A 10 8.86 12.13 -5.09
CA ALA A 10 8.15 11.22 -4.20
C ALA A 10 8.65 9.79 -4.36
N LEU A 11 8.58 9.02 -3.27
CA LEU A 11 8.85 7.58 -3.24
C LEU A 11 7.55 6.85 -2.92
N PHE A 12 7.21 5.87 -3.74
CA PHE A 12 6.16 4.92 -3.46
C PHE A 12 6.78 3.53 -3.21
N MET A 13 6.39 2.89 -2.11
CA MET A 13 6.87 1.57 -1.71
C MET A 13 5.70 0.65 -1.38
N ASN A 14 5.77 -0.59 -1.83
CA ASN A 14 4.83 -1.66 -1.47
C ASN A 14 5.54 -3.02 -1.54
N ASP A 15 4.81 -4.11 -1.31
CA ASP A 15 5.29 -5.49 -1.27
C ASP A 15 6.39 -5.71 -0.21
N PHE A 16 6.12 -5.27 1.02
CA PHE A 16 6.90 -5.65 2.19
C PHE A 16 5.97 -5.98 3.36
N TRP A 17 6.36 -6.96 4.18
CA TRP A 17 5.42 -7.68 5.03
C TRP A 17 5.98 -7.93 6.43
N GLY A 18 5.09 -7.84 7.42
CA GLY A 18 5.41 -8.13 8.80
C GLY A 18 6.25 -7.06 9.49
N ALA A 19 6.47 -7.26 10.78
CA ALA A 19 7.14 -6.28 11.64
C ALA A 19 8.62 -6.09 11.27
N GLU A 20 9.33 -7.17 10.94
CA GLU A 20 10.76 -7.12 10.66
C GLU A 20 11.08 -6.30 9.41
N GLU A 21 10.33 -6.50 8.32
CA GLU A 21 10.54 -5.74 7.08
C GLU A 21 10.14 -4.27 7.26
N TRP A 22 9.09 -4.00 8.06
CA TRP A 22 8.73 -2.64 8.43
C TRP A 22 9.85 -1.94 9.19
N ASP A 23 10.38 -2.56 10.24
CA ASP A 23 11.45 -1.98 11.07
C ASP A 23 12.70 -1.69 10.24
N GLY A 24 13.05 -2.60 9.34
CA GLY A 24 14.15 -2.42 8.39
C GLY A 24 13.93 -1.22 7.46
N PHE A 25 12.74 -1.10 6.87
CA PHE A 25 12.38 0.02 6.00
C PHE A 25 12.37 1.35 6.78
N GLU A 26 11.72 1.40 7.94
CA GLU A 26 11.66 2.60 8.78
C GLU A 26 13.05 3.08 9.18
N ALA A 27 13.94 2.16 9.58
CA ALA A 27 15.32 2.51 9.93
C ALA A 27 16.07 3.18 8.77
N GLN A 28 15.87 2.72 7.51
CA GLN A 28 16.45 3.38 6.34
C GLN A 28 15.82 4.75 6.09
N MET A 29 14.51 4.88 6.26
CA MET A 29 13.83 6.16 6.06
C MET A 29 14.24 7.20 7.11
N LYS A 30 14.52 6.81 8.34
CA LYS A 30 15.14 7.67 9.37
C LYS A 30 16.51 8.21 8.94
N ARG A 31 17.30 7.44 8.18
CA ARG A 31 18.57 7.91 7.60
C ARG A 31 18.38 8.87 6.43
N VAL A 32 17.34 8.65 5.63
CA VAL A 32 17.01 9.49 4.47
C VAL A 32 16.40 10.82 4.91
N LEU A 33 15.46 10.80 5.85
CA LEU A 33 14.72 11.96 6.34
C LEU A 33 14.87 12.08 7.88
N PRO A 34 16.07 12.42 8.39
CA PRO A 34 16.29 12.59 9.82
C PRO A 34 15.40 13.72 10.36
N GLY A 35 14.73 13.47 11.47
CA GLY A 35 13.80 14.42 12.07
C GLY A 35 12.38 14.37 11.54
N ARG A 36 12.07 13.46 10.59
CA ARG A 36 10.69 13.18 10.16
C ARG A 36 10.28 11.77 10.54
N SER A 37 9.01 11.61 10.88
CA SER A 37 8.36 10.33 11.13
C SER A 37 7.20 10.12 10.15
N TRP A 38 6.75 8.90 10.05
CA TRP A 38 5.56 8.56 9.27
C TRP A 38 4.28 8.90 10.04
N ASN A 39 3.21 9.08 9.26
CA ASN A 39 1.84 9.20 9.74
C ASN A 39 1.00 8.09 9.10
N GLU A 40 0.17 7.43 9.87
CA GLU A 40 -0.83 6.50 9.33
C GLU A 40 -1.88 7.29 8.55
N LEU A 41 -2.20 6.87 7.33
CA LEU A 41 -3.26 7.46 6.53
C LEU A 41 -4.54 6.64 6.72
N PRO A 42 -5.56 7.16 7.42
CA PRO A 42 -6.82 6.47 7.58
C PRO A 42 -7.57 6.39 6.25
N ILE A 43 -8.48 5.43 6.10
CA ILE A 43 -9.27 5.27 4.87
C ILE A 43 -10.06 6.54 4.49
N SER A 44 -10.35 7.41 5.43
CA SER A 44 -10.98 8.71 5.19
C SER A 44 -10.06 9.77 4.59
N HIS A 45 -8.76 9.47 4.45
CA HIS A 45 -7.81 10.41 3.87
C HIS A 45 -8.13 10.67 2.38
N PRO A 46 -8.02 11.93 1.88
CA PRO A 46 -8.35 12.29 0.49
C PRO A 46 -7.68 11.44 -0.59
N LEU A 47 -6.50 10.87 -0.31
CA LEU A 47 -5.80 9.95 -1.20
C LEU A 47 -6.69 8.79 -1.66
N PHE A 48 -7.56 8.27 -0.78
CA PHE A 48 -8.42 7.13 -1.11
C PHE A 48 -9.68 7.51 -1.88
N HIS A 49 -9.91 8.81 -2.14
CA HIS A 49 -11.16 9.34 -2.71
C HIS A 49 -10.95 10.32 -3.86
N CYS A 50 -9.70 10.57 -4.30
CA CYS A 50 -9.42 11.66 -5.25
C CYS A 50 -9.87 11.37 -6.69
N ILE A 51 -9.82 10.13 -7.16
CA ILE A 51 -10.32 9.68 -8.46
C ILE A 51 -11.30 8.53 -8.27
N CYS A 52 -10.85 7.47 -7.61
CA CYS A 52 -11.65 6.31 -7.26
C CYS A 52 -12.06 6.41 -5.79
N ASP A 53 -13.34 6.22 -5.49
CA ASP A 53 -13.89 6.31 -4.13
C ASP A 53 -13.75 4.94 -3.42
N LEU A 54 -12.59 4.71 -2.77
CA LEU A 54 -12.30 3.48 -2.06
C LEU A 54 -12.92 3.49 -0.66
N LYS A 55 -13.71 2.48 -0.36
CA LYS A 55 -14.52 2.38 0.87
C LYS A 55 -14.25 1.10 1.65
N GLY A 56 -14.67 1.12 2.92
CA GLY A 56 -14.58 0.00 3.83
C GLY A 56 -13.37 0.09 4.77
N PRO A 57 -13.11 -0.94 5.57
CA PRO A 57 -11.90 -1.00 6.37
C PRO A 57 -10.66 -1.13 5.48
N MET A 58 -9.51 -0.62 5.95
CA MET A 58 -8.24 -0.64 5.20
C MET A 58 -7.88 -2.05 4.68
N ASN A 59 -8.13 -3.08 5.49
CA ASN A 59 -7.85 -4.46 5.11
C ASN A 59 -8.64 -4.97 3.89
N ASN A 60 -9.72 -4.31 3.49
CA ASN A 60 -10.42 -4.64 2.25
C ASN A 60 -9.60 -4.25 0.99
N LEU A 61 -8.56 -3.45 1.16
CA LEU A 61 -7.63 -3.04 0.10
C LEU A 61 -6.34 -3.87 0.10
N GLN A 62 -6.23 -4.88 0.96
CA GLN A 62 -5.06 -5.74 1.01
C GLN A 62 -4.99 -6.65 -0.22
N VAL A 63 -3.89 -6.57 -0.95
CA VAL A 63 -3.60 -7.42 -2.10
C VAL A 63 -2.51 -8.40 -1.71
N PRO A 64 -2.74 -9.72 -1.77
CA PRO A 64 -1.69 -10.70 -1.51
C PRO A 64 -0.70 -10.75 -2.68
N THR A 65 0.57 -11.02 -2.41
CA THR A 65 1.51 -11.40 -3.46
C THR A 65 0.98 -12.64 -4.18
N LYS A 66 0.86 -12.57 -5.50
CA LYS A 66 0.13 -13.54 -6.32
C LYS A 66 0.61 -14.99 -6.13
N GLN A 67 1.92 -15.19 -6.00
CA GLN A 67 2.50 -16.53 -5.82
C GLN A 67 2.19 -17.18 -4.46
N PHE A 68 1.80 -16.38 -3.45
CA PHE A 68 1.41 -16.84 -2.12
C PHE A 68 -0.09 -16.74 -1.88
N TRP A 69 -0.86 -16.32 -2.89
CA TRP A 69 -2.29 -16.16 -2.76
C TRP A 69 -3.00 -17.52 -2.69
N ASN A 70 -3.81 -17.69 -1.64
CA ASN A 70 -4.80 -18.77 -1.58
C ASN A 70 -6.06 -18.32 -2.33
N ARG A 71 -6.53 -19.09 -3.31
CA ARG A 71 -7.69 -18.76 -4.15
C ARG A 71 -8.99 -18.54 -3.39
N ASP A 72 -9.12 -19.15 -2.21
CA ASP A 72 -10.28 -19.01 -1.34
C ASP A 72 -10.26 -17.69 -0.52
N TYR A 73 -9.15 -16.92 -0.58
CA TYR A 73 -9.04 -15.64 0.11
C TYR A 73 -9.52 -14.48 -0.75
N ASP A 74 -10.45 -13.68 -0.19
CA ASP A 74 -10.84 -12.34 -0.67
C ASP A 74 -10.87 -11.39 0.53
N PRO A 75 -10.10 -10.31 0.55
CA PRO A 75 -10.02 -9.39 1.69
C PRO A 75 -11.35 -8.71 2.02
N ARG A 76 -12.27 -8.64 1.05
CA ARG A 76 -13.60 -8.05 1.20
C ARG A 76 -14.64 -9.04 1.75
N ASP A 77 -14.32 -10.33 1.75
CA ASP A 77 -15.15 -11.36 2.37
C ASP A 77 -14.62 -11.71 3.78
N PRO A 78 -15.29 -11.28 4.85
CA PRO A 78 -14.90 -11.63 6.21
C PRO A 78 -14.85 -13.14 6.48
N GLY A 79 -15.64 -13.94 5.76
CA GLY A 79 -15.67 -15.39 5.88
C GLY A 79 -14.42 -16.08 5.33
N SER A 80 -13.69 -15.42 4.43
CA SER A 80 -12.48 -15.96 3.82
C SER A 80 -11.19 -15.61 4.58
N ARG A 81 -11.24 -14.79 5.60
CA ARG A 81 -10.04 -14.28 6.30
C ARG A 81 -9.12 -15.35 6.84
N GLN A 82 -9.65 -16.48 7.25
CA GLN A 82 -8.88 -17.65 7.70
C GLN A 82 -8.07 -18.32 6.58
N GLN A 83 -8.40 -18.03 5.33
CA GLN A 83 -7.70 -18.55 4.15
C GLN A 83 -6.49 -17.70 3.76
N ARG A 84 -6.28 -16.58 4.42
CA ARG A 84 -5.14 -15.71 4.16
C ARG A 84 -3.82 -16.39 4.49
N VAL A 85 -2.86 -16.30 3.58
CA VAL A 85 -1.48 -16.72 3.83
C VAL A 85 -0.73 -15.60 4.55
N PHE A 86 -0.30 -15.85 5.77
CA PHE A 86 0.52 -14.91 6.54
C PHE A 86 1.96 -14.91 6.06
N ARG A 87 2.57 -13.74 5.98
CA ARG A 87 3.97 -13.54 5.56
C ARG A 87 4.83 -12.99 6.72
N GLY A 88 4.77 -13.64 7.86
CA GLY A 88 5.49 -13.26 9.06
C GLY A 88 4.61 -12.60 10.12
N GLU A 89 5.16 -12.43 11.31
CA GLU A 89 4.50 -11.77 12.44
C GLU A 89 4.18 -10.31 12.11
N GLY A 90 2.95 -9.87 12.42
CA GLY A 90 2.50 -8.51 12.14
C GLY A 90 2.09 -8.26 10.68
N SER A 91 1.84 -9.32 9.88
CA SER A 91 1.38 -9.19 8.49
C SER A 91 -0.15 -9.21 8.33
N GLU A 92 -0.89 -9.19 9.44
CA GLU A 92 -2.35 -9.36 9.46
C GLU A 92 -3.10 -8.14 8.92
N GLU A 93 -2.58 -6.95 9.19
CA GLU A 93 -3.26 -5.70 8.85
C GLU A 93 -2.49 -4.90 7.82
N MET A 94 -3.21 -4.42 6.81
CA MET A 94 -2.67 -3.49 5.83
C MET A 94 -2.55 -2.09 6.43
N HIS A 95 -1.41 -1.47 6.19
CA HIS A 95 -1.15 -0.09 6.57
C HIS A 95 -0.76 0.76 5.37
N VAL A 96 -1.26 1.99 5.33
CA VAL A 96 -0.78 3.01 4.39
C VAL A 96 -0.20 4.15 5.21
N ARG A 97 1.11 4.36 5.07
CA ARG A 97 1.87 5.33 5.86
C ARG A 97 2.58 6.34 4.97
N ALA A 98 2.64 7.59 5.42
CA ALA A 98 3.29 8.64 4.66
C ALA A 98 4.27 9.46 5.51
N TRP A 99 5.41 9.83 4.91
CA TRP A 99 6.29 10.89 5.41
C TRP A 99 5.94 12.17 4.68
N LEU A 100 5.58 13.20 5.44
CA LEU A 100 5.11 14.47 4.90
C LEU A 100 6.19 15.55 5.00
N ASP A 101 6.21 16.49 4.06
CA ASP A 101 7.00 17.71 4.18
C ASP A 101 6.28 18.77 5.04
N ASP A 102 6.89 19.95 5.18
CA ASP A 102 6.35 21.05 6.00
C ASP A 102 5.05 21.64 5.44
N LYS A 103 4.73 21.35 4.18
CA LYS A 103 3.49 21.76 3.50
C LYS A 103 2.44 20.62 3.46
N GLN A 104 2.67 19.53 4.19
CA GLN A 104 1.83 18.34 4.20
C GLN A 104 1.81 17.56 2.87
N ARG A 105 2.78 17.81 1.98
CA ARG A 105 2.93 17.02 0.75
C ARG A 105 3.57 15.66 1.08
N PRO A 106 3.05 14.56 0.55
CA PRO A 106 3.68 13.26 0.73
C PRO A 106 5.04 13.20 0.00
N MET A 107 6.09 12.96 0.77
CA MET A 107 7.42 12.66 0.25
C MET A 107 7.60 11.16 0.03
N ILE A 108 7.01 10.35 0.91
CA ILE A 108 7.03 8.90 0.82
C ILE A 108 5.64 8.39 1.14
N ILE A 109 5.14 7.46 0.33
CA ILE A 109 3.95 6.64 0.63
C ILE A 109 4.42 5.19 0.68
N ALA A 110 4.14 4.52 1.79
CA ALA A 110 4.47 3.13 2.01
C ALA A 110 3.19 2.32 2.27
N ILE A 111 2.94 1.31 1.44
CA ILE A 111 1.89 0.32 1.65
C ILE A 111 2.56 -0.92 2.25
N HIS A 112 2.29 -1.14 3.52
CA HIS A 112 2.82 -2.25 4.30
C HIS A 112 1.76 -3.36 4.40
N ASN A 113 2.20 -4.61 4.32
CA ASN A 113 1.35 -5.80 4.31
C ASN A 113 0.40 -5.88 3.12
N SER A 114 0.82 -5.40 1.95
CA SER A 114 0.06 -5.52 0.72
C SER A 114 0.98 -5.38 -0.50
N ASP A 115 0.68 -6.12 -1.56
CA ASP A 115 1.40 -6.09 -2.82
C ASP A 115 0.47 -5.63 -3.94
N ILE A 116 0.21 -4.33 -3.99
CA ILE A 116 -0.65 -3.80 -5.04
C ILE A 116 0.01 -3.82 -6.43
N SER A 117 1.35 -3.93 -6.49
CA SER A 117 2.09 -4.00 -7.75
C SER A 117 1.85 -5.32 -8.48
N ASP A 118 1.73 -6.44 -7.79
CA ASP A 118 1.37 -7.72 -8.42
C ASP A 118 0.04 -7.66 -9.19
N GLY A 119 -0.90 -6.83 -8.74
CA GLY A 119 -2.14 -6.61 -9.45
C GLY A 119 -1.98 -5.89 -10.81
N TRP A 120 -0.84 -5.23 -11.05
CA TRP A 120 -0.51 -4.64 -12.35
C TRP A 120 0.41 -5.52 -13.16
N GLU A 121 1.43 -6.09 -12.51
CA GLU A 121 2.48 -6.86 -13.16
C GLU A 121 1.99 -8.23 -13.61
N ARG A 122 1.03 -8.80 -12.88
CA ARG A 122 0.57 -10.19 -13.07
C ARG A 122 -0.90 -10.30 -13.46
N GLU A 123 -1.51 -9.23 -13.93
CA GLU A 123 -2.94 -9.19 -14.28
C GLU A 123 -3.35 -10.26 -15.31
N GLY A 124 -2.49 -10.58 -16.27
CA GLY A 124 -2.74 -11.56 -17.31
C GLY A 124 -2.51 -13.02 -16.93
N GLU A 125 -1.99 -13.29 -15.73
CA GLU A 125 -1.64 -14.65 -15.34
C GLU A 125 -2.82 -15.47 -14.79
N ASP A 126 -3.82 -14.82 -14.22
CA ASP A 126 -4.93 -15.48 -13.51
C ASP A 126 -6.18 -14.59 -13.48
N LEU A 127 -7.26 -15.03 -14.09
CA LEU A 127 -8.49 -14.26 -14.19
C LEU A 127 -9.14 -13.99 -12.81
N ASP A 128 -9.12 -14.99 -11.91
CA ASP A 128 -9.69 -14.82 -10.56
C ASP A 128 -8.91 -13.77 -9.77
N TYR A 129 -7.58 -13.77 -9.90
CA TYR A 129 -6.73 -12.76 -9.27
C TYR A 129 -6.99 -11.36 -9.86
N PHE A 130 -7.12 -11.27 -11.18
CA PHE A 130 -7.46 -10.02 -11.86
C PHE A 130 -8.79 -9.45 -11.35
N GLU A 131 -9.86 -10.25 -11.35
CA GLU A 131 -11.19 -9.81 -10.92
C GLU A 131 -11.29 -9.49 -9.43
N LYS A 132 -10.52 -10.19 -8.59
CA LYS A 132 -10.52 -9.97 -7.13
C LYS A 132 -9.67 -8.78 -6.71
N PHE A 133 -8.49 -8.63 -7.29
CA PHE A 133 -7.47 -7.70 -6.79
C PHE A 133 -7.09 -6.61 -7.80
N SER A 134 -6.76 -6.97 -9.05
CA SER A 134 -6.27 -6.02 -10.03
C SER A 134 -7.29 -4.93 -10.32
N GLU A 135 -8.46 -5.34 -10.82
CA GLU A 135 -9.53 -4.43 -11.23
C GLU A 135 -10.13 -3.64 -10.06
N LYS A 136 -10.36 -4.30 -8.93
CA LYS A 136 -11.14 -3.72 -7.82
C LYS A 136 -10.31 -3.00 -6.78
N ILE A 137 -9.01 -3.27 -6.70
CA ILE A 137 -8.14 -2.73 -5.65
C ILE A 137 -6.90 -2.08 -6.25
N SER A 138 -6.05 -2.86 -6.95
CA SER A 138 -4.72 -2.41 -7.36
C SER A 138 -4.76 -1.22 -8.31
N TYR A 139 -5.56 -1.28 -9.35
CA TYR A 139 -5.72 -0.15 -10.28
C TYR A 139 -6.34 1.07 -9.61
N PRO A 140 -7.50 0.97 -8.93
CA PRO A 140 -8.10 2.13 -8.27
C PRO A 140 -7.16 2.79 -7.25
N LEU A 141 -6.49 1.99 -6.41
CA LEU A 141 -5.58 2.53 -5.40
C LEU A 141 -4.32 3.13 -6.04
N GLY A 142 -3.74 2.47 -7.04
CA GLY A 142 -2.57 2.97 -7.76
C GLY A 142 -2.85 4.27 -8.49
N ILE A 143 -3.99 4.37 -9.19
CA ILE A 143 -4.43 5.60 -9.86
C ILE A 143 -4.57 6.74 -8.85
N ASN A 144 -5.20 6.48 -7.70
CA ASN A 144 -5.34 7.46 -6.65
C ASN A 144 -3.98 7.94 -6.12
N ILE A 145 -3.05 7.02 -5.84
CA ILE A 145 -1.70 7.36 -5.34
C ILE A 145 -0.96 8.25 -6.34
N ILE A 146 -0.91 7.82 -7.61
CA ILE A 146 -0.21 8.59 -8.66
C ILE A 146 -0.83 9.98 -8.81
N TYR A 147 -2.15 10.06 -8.93
CA TYR A 147 -2.84 11.33 -9.05
C TYR A 147 -2.60 12.23 -7.84
N TYR A 148 -2.70 11.70 -6.63
CA TYR A 148 -2.48 12.44 -5.39
C TYR A 148 -1.05 13.00 -5.32
N LEU A 149 -0.04 12.19 -5.65
CA LEU A 149 1.36 12.63 -5.69
C LEU A 149 1.65 13.69 -6.76
N MET A 150 0.89 13.71 -7.86
CA MET A 150 1.05 14.68 -8.93
C MET A 150 0.37 16.02 -8.64
N THR A 151 -0.60 16.06 -7.74
CA THR A 151 -1.45 17.23 -7.50
C THR A 151 -1.26 17.87 -6.11
N HIS A 152 -0.53 17.23 -5.23
CA HIS A 152 -0.23 17.67 -3.87
C HIS A 152 1.26 17.58 -3.60
#